data_3da55f5c52e7e2825883d500625c3b1d
#
_entry.id   3da55f5c52e7e2825883d500625c3b1d
#
_cell.length_a   1.000
_cell.length_b   1.000
_cell.length_c   1.000
_cell.angle_alpha   90.00
_cell.angle_beta   90.00
_cell.angle_gamma   90.00
#
_symmetry.space_group_name_H-M   'P 1'
#
loop_
_entity.id
_entity.type
_entity.pdbx_description
1 polymer ?
#
loop_
_entity_poly.entity_id
_entity_poly.type
_entity_poly.pdbx_seq_one_letter_code
_entity_poly.pdbx_strand_id
1 'polypeptide(L)'
;MITATNEDNILMMARYPDDYFDLAIVDPPYGVDITNAGWVKSNDNIKTNNNWDNCIPKLNYFNELKRVSKNQIIWGGNYFLDYLKATRCFLIWDKKIGECTSFASSELAWTSFDKSTKTFYEHPAKYGKDKIHPTQKPVKLYEWLLMNYAKEGDKILDTHRGSASLDIACHNLGFDLVTCELDTDYFNDGNKRLKQHQNQLKMF
;
A
#
# COMPACT_ATOMS: atom_id res chain seq x y z
N MET A 1 8.79 -13.85 -7.03
CA MET A 1 9.38 -14.05 -5.67
C MET A 1 9.01 -12.87 -4.78
N ILE A 2 8.74 -13.07 -3.46
CA ILE A 2 8.46 -11.97 -2.53
C ILE A 2 9.61 -11.87 -1.53
N THR A 3 10.25 -10.69 -1.47
CA THR A 3 11.34 -10.37 -0.54
C THR A 3 10.86 -9.27 0.39
N ALA A 4 10.62 -9.60 1.65
CA ALA A 4 10.15 -8.68 2.68
C ALA A 4 11.20 -8.48 3.75
N THR A 5 11.47 -7.23 4.15
CA THR A 5 12.48 -6.87 5.16
C THR A 5 11.88 -5.98 6.25
N ASN A 6 12.39 -6.11 7.49
CA ASN A 6 11.98 -5.24 8.60
C ASN A 6 13.03 -4.14 8.77
N GLU A 7 12.83 -3.01 8.10
CA GLU A 7 13.79 -1.91 8.05
C GLU A 7 13.17 -0.60 7.55
N ASP A 8 13.93 0.48 7.65
CA ASP A 8 13.60 1.78 7.09
C ASP A 8 13.60 1.76 5.56
N ASN A 9 12.60 2.41 4.94
CA ASN A 9 12.40 2.41 3.50
C ASN A 9 13.51 3.15 2.73
N ILE A 10 14.10 4.19 3.29
CA ILE A 10 15.24 4.91 2.67
C ILE A 10 16.47 4.01 2.63
N LEU A 11 16.74 3.28 3.72
CA LEU A 11 17.86 2.33 3.78
C LEU A 11 17.65 1.18 2.79
N MET A 12 16.42 0.70 2.66
CA MET A 12 16.08 -0.34 1.69
C MET A 12 16.29 0.18 0.26
N MET A 13 15.70 1.33 -0.10
CA MET A 13 15.80 1.90 -1.45
C MET A 13 17.23 2.24 -1.85
N ALA A 14 18.09 2.68 -0.91
CA ALA A 14 19.49 3.03 -1.17
C ALA A 14 20.33 1.86 -1.74
N ARG A 15 19.89 0.61 -1.59
CA ARG A 15 20.60 -0.58 -2.13
C ARG A 15 20.31 -0.84 -3.61
N TYR A 16 19.33 -0.16 -4.18
CA TYR A 16 18.90 -0.39 -5.56
C TYR A 16 19.37 0.74 -6.49
N PRO A 17 19.81 0.39 -7.71
CA PRO A 17 20.16 1.41 -8.70
C PRO A 17 18.92 2.15 -9.20
N ASP A 18 19.14 3.22 -9.96
CA ASP A 18 18.08 3.98 -10.63
C ASP A 18 17.27 3.05 -11.55
N ASP A 19 15.95 3.28 -11.59
CA ASP A 19 14.99 2.55 -12.45
C ASP A 19 14.99 1.01 -12.28
N TYR A 20 15.45 0.51 -11.12
CA TYR A 20 15.50 -0.94 -10.87
C TYR A 20 14.11 -1.60 -10.85
N PHE A 21 13.12 -0.91 -10.27
CA PHE A 21 11.75 -1.39 -10.22
C PHE A 21 10.93 -0.83 -11.39
N ASP A 22 10.09 -1.67 -11.98
CA ASP A 22 9.23 -1.25 -13.09
C ASP A 22 8.02 -0.47 -12.57
N LEU A 23 7.53 -0.83 -11.38
CA LEU A 23 6.38 -0.18 -10.74
C LEU A 23 6.54 -0.18 -9.21
N ALA A 24 6.43 1.00 -8.60
CA ALA A 24 6.20 1.15 -7.16
C ALA A 24 4.70 1.33 -6.89
N ILE A 25 4.14 0.56 -5.95
CA ILE A 25 2.77 0.71 -5.44
C ILE A 25 2.91 0.90 -3.93
N VAL A 26 2.68 2.13 -3.44
CA VAL A 26 2.99 2.50 -2.06
C VAL A 26 1.83 3.18 -1.38
N ASP A 27 1.72 2.98 -0.06
CA ASP A 27 0.70 3.56 0.81
C ASP A 27 1.35 4.23 2.05
N PRO A 28 2.07 5.36 1.85
CA PRO A 28 2.77 6.02 2.93
C PRO A 28 1.80 6.71 3.92
N PRO A 29 2.23 7.02 5.16
CA PRO A 29 1.41 7.72 6.14
C PRO A 29 0.91 9.08 5.61
N TYR A 30 -0.36 9.40 5.92
CA TYR A 30 -1.02 10.62 5.44
C TYR A 30 -0.91 11.80 6.42
N GLY A 31 -0.39 11.56 7.64
CA GLY A 31 -0.30 12.58 8.69
C GLY A 31 -1.65 12.93 9.31
N VAL A 32 -2.62 12.03 9.28
CA VAL A 32 -3.99 12.25 9.80
C VAL A 32 -4.21 11.64 11.18
N ASP A 33 -3.15 11.10 11.80
CA ASP A 33 -3.17 10.52 13.15
C ASP A 33 -4.24 9.43 13.34
N ILE A 34 -4.40 8.57 12.34
CA ILE A 34 -5.40 7.49 12.35
C ILE A 34 -5.24 6.54 13.55
N THR A 35 -4.03 6.40 14.07
CA THR A 35 -3.73 5.53 15.21
C THR A 35 -4.44 5.97 16.49
N ASN A 36 -4.76 7.25 16.62
CA ASN A 36 -5.50 7.81 17.74
C ASN A 36 -7.03 7.83 17.54
N ALA A 37 -7.54 7.39 16.40
CA ALA A 37 -8.97 7.30 16.16
C ALA A 37 -9.65 6.31 17.13
N GLY A 38 -10.80 6.68 17.70
CA GLY A 38 -11.50 5.89 18.72
C GLY A 38 -11.83 4.46 18.27
N TRP A 39 -12.20 4.27 17.00
CA TRP A 39 -12.52 2.94 16.45
C TRP A 39 -11.29 2.04 16.31
N VAL A 40 -10.10 2.62 16.11
CA VAL A 40 -8.83 1.87 16.08
C VAL A 40 -8.51 1.39 17.49
N LYS A 41 -8.63 2.27 18.49
CA LYS A 41 -8.37 1.94 19.90
C LYS A 41 -9.34 0.90 20.47
N SER A 42 -10.54 0.79 19.91
CA SER A 42 -11.55 -0.19 20.33
C SER A 42 -11.45 -1.55 19.65
N ASN A 43 -10.48 -1.74 18.75
CA ASN A 43 -10.32 -2.99 18.01
C ASN A 43 -9.10 -3.76 18.50
N ASP A 44 -9.31 -4.82 19.30
CA ASP A 44 -8.27 -5.65 19.91
C ASP A 44 -7.30 -6.31 18.91
N ASN A 45 -7.70 -6.44 17.64
CA ASN A 45 -6.86 -7.00 16.59
C ASN A 45 -5.88 -5.99 15.98
N ILE A 46 -6.02 -4.70 16.30
CA ILE A 46 -5.21 -3.62 15.74
C ILE A 46 -4.27 -3.09 16.83
N LYS A 47 -2.97 -3.23 16.63
CA LYS A 47 -1.97 -2.66 17.53
C LYS A 47 -1.88 -1.14 17.29
N THR A 48 -1.99 -0.36 18.37
CA THR A 48 -2.08 1.12 18.30
C THR A 48 -0.88 1.84 18.92
N ASN A 49 0.17 1.12 19.30
CA ASN A 49 1.26 1.67 20.12
C ASN A 49 2.21 2.62 19.37
N ASN A 50 2.05 2.81 18.09
CA ASN A 50 2.98 3.57 17.25
C ASN A 50 2.28 4.75 16.58
N ASN A 51 2.80 5.95 16.80
CA ASN A 51 2.36 7.20 16.17
C ASN A 51 2.90 7.33 14.73
N TRP A 52 2.87 6.25 13.95
CA TRP A 52 3.46 6.23 12.60
C TRP A 52 2.75 7.17 11.60
N ASP A 53 1.48 7.50 11.84
CA ASP A 53 0.69 8.36 10.95
C ASP A 53 0.62 9.83 11.43
N ASN A 54 1.59 10.29 12.25
CA ASN A 54 1.61 11.66 12.76
C ASN A 54 2.20 12.68 11.78
N CYS A 55 2.89 12.23 10.74
CA CYS A 55 3.47 13.10 9.74
C CYS A 55 3.58 12.40 8.37
N ILE A 56 3.53 13.20 7.32
CA ILE A 56 3.78 12.74 5.96
C ILE A 56 5.28 12.48 5.74
N PRO A 57 5.66 11.62 4.78
CA PRO A 57 7.05 11.46 4.38
C PRO A 57 7.65 12.77 3.86
N LYS A 58 8.94 12.94 4.06
CA LYS A 58 9.69 14.11 3.60
C LYS A 58 10.01 14.01 2.10
N LEU A 59 10.40 15.12 1.49
CA LEU A 59 10.74 15.21 0.06
C LEU A 59 11.79 14.17 -0.38
N ASN A 60 12.77 13.85 0.47
CA ASN A 60 13.79 12.86 0.15
C ASN A 60 13.20 11.46 -0.14
N TYR A 61 12.13 11.06 0.56
CA TYR A 61 11.43 9.82 0.29
C TYR A 61 10.87 9.78 -1.14
N PHE A 62 10.17 10.83 -1.56
CA PHE A 62 9.59 10.90 -2.91
C PHE A 62 10.66 10.96 -4.00
N ASN A 63 11.81 11.57 -3.71
CA ASN A 63 12.95 11.59 -4.62
C ASN A 63 13.56 10.20 -4.80
N GLU A 64 13.79 9.47 -3.69
CA GLU A 64 14.31 8.10 -3.73
C GLU A 64 13.31 7.13 -4.39
N LEU A 65 12.03 7.25 -4.08
CA LEU A 65 10.99 6.43 -4.72
C LEU A 65 11.00 6.60 -6.24
N LYS A 66 11.10 7.86 -6.71
CA LYS A 66 11.20 8.17 -8.15
C LYS A 66 12.52 7.76 -8.77
N ARG A 67 13.61 7.76 -8.00
CA ARG A 67 14.93 7.31 -8.47
C ARG A 67 14.95 5.82 -8.75
N VAL A 68 14.44 5.02 -7.83
CA VAL A 68 14.54 3.55 -7.91
C VAL A 68 13.45 2.91 -8.77
N SER A 69 12.38 3.64 -9.14
CA SER A 69 11.25 3.07 -9.88
C SER A 69 10.85 3.89 -11.11
N LYS A 70 10.58 3.19 -12.22
CA LYS A 70 10.17 3.79 -13.50
C LYS A 70 8.78 4.41 -13.43
N ASN A 71 7.85 3.74 -12.73
CA ASN A 71 6.47 4.20 -12.56
C ASN A 71 6.04 4.10 -11.09
N GLN A 72 5.12 4.97 -10.68
CA GLN A 72 4.63 5.01 -9.30
C GLN A 72 3.11 5.10 -9.26
N ILE A 73 2.53 4.40 -8.27
CA ILE A 73 1.15 4.56 -7.77
C ILE A 73 1.27 4.85 -6.28
N ILE A 74 0.85 6.05 -5.85
CA ILE A 74 1.04 6.55 -4.48
C ILE A 74 -0.34 6.82 -3.88
N TRP A 75 -0.81 5.97 -2.96
CA TRP A 75 -2.04 6.18 -2.22
C TRP A 75 -1.93 7.42 -1.33
N GLY A 76 -3.05 8.10 -1.10
CA GLY A 76 -3.05 9.37 -0.39
C GLY A 76 -2.41 10.52 -1.18
N GLY A 77 -2.32 10.43 -2.51
CA GLY A 77 -1.65 11.43 -3.35
C GLY A 77 -2.14 12.86 -3.14
N ASN A 78 -3.39 13.04 -2.69
CA ASN A 78 -3.97 14.33 -2.33
C ASN A 78 -3.32 14.98 -1.09
N TYR A 79 -2.61 14.23 -0.24
CA TYR A 79 -1.86 14.77 0.92
C TYR A 79 -0.44 15.18 0.56
N PHE A 80 0.05 14.83 -0.63
CA PHE A 80 1.47 14.99 -1.05
C PHE A 80 1.65 15.91 -2.26
N LEU A 81 0.69 16.79 -2.56
CA LEU A 81 0.69 17.62 -3.77
C LEU A 81 1.90 18.55 -3.87
N ASP A 82 2.51 18.94 -2.74
CA ASP A 82 3.74 19.74 -2.74
C ASP A 82 4.96 18.95 -3.27
N TYR A 83 4.91 17.63 -3.31
CA TYR A 83 6.01 16.75 -3.73
C TYR A 83 5.74 16.02 -5.05
N LEU A 84 4.49 16.03 -5.51
CA LEU A 84 4.04 15.30 -6.69
C LEU A 84 3.72 16.27 -7.84
N LYS A 85 4.12 15.88 -9.06
CA LYS A 85 3.79 16.66 -10.26
C LYS A 85 2.32 16.52 -10.61
N ALA A 86 1.79 17.48 -11.36
CA ALA A 86 0.44 17.36 -11.93
C ALA A 86 0.33 16.07 -12.76
N THR A 87 -0.79 15.36 -12.61
CA THR A 87 -1.10 14.16 -13.38
C THR A 87 -2.57 14.18 -13.80
N ARG A 88 -2.88 13.56 -14.93
CA ARG A 88 -4.27 13.32 -15.35
C ARG A 88 -4.79 11.93 -14.95
N CYS A 89 -3.93 11.10 -14.37
CA CYS A 89 -4.25 9.74 -13.98
C CYS A 89 -4.27 9.59 -12.47
N PHE A 90 -5.35 10.02 -11.83
CA PHE A 90 -5.65 9.60 -10.48
C PHE A 90 -6.39 8.25 -10.50
N LEU A 91 -6.16 7.41 -9.48
CA LEU A 91 -6.95 6.21 -9.25
C LEU A 91 -7.82 6.44 -8.03
N ILE A 92 -9.06 5.98 -8.10
CA ILE A 92 -10.04 6.20 -7.04
C ILE A 92 -10.46 4.83 -6.51
N TRP A 93 -10.34 4.62 -5.21
CA TRP A 93 -11.04 3.54 -4.53
C TRP A 93 -12.32 4.07 -3.91
N ASP A 94 -13.45 3.81 -4.55
CA ASP A 94 -14.78 4.08 -4.01
C ASP A 94 -15.16 2.94 -3.06
N LYS A 95 -15.30 3.28 -1.79
CA LYS A 95 -15.61 2.32 -0.71
C LYS A 95 -17.07 1.92 -0.64
N LYS A 96 -17.94 2.49 -1.48
CA LYS A 96 -19.40 2.26 -1.47
C LYS A 96 -20.02 2.44 -0.07
N ILE A 97 -19.51 3.34 0.73
CA ILE A 97 -20.07 3.77 2.01
C ILE A 97 -20.86 5.07 1.80
N GLY A 98 -21.97 5.22 2.54
CA GLY A 98 -22.80 6.43 2.43
C GLY A 98 -22.04 7.70 2.87
N GLU A 99 -22.49 8.85 2.39
CA GLU A 99 -21.89 10.16 2.70
C GLU A 99 -22.02 10.60 4.17
N CYS A 100 -22.87 9.92 4.95
CA CYS A 100 -23.12 10.21 6.37
C CYS A 100 -22.14 9.55 7.34
N THR A 101 -21.00 9.05 6.87
CA THR A 101 -19.97 8.43 7.71
C THR A 101 -18.85 9.43 8.03
N SER A 102 -18.21 9.28 9.21
CA SER A 102 -17.01 10.04 9.58
C SER A 102 -15.76 9.63 8.79
N PHE A 103 -15.89 8.67 7.88
CA PHE A 103 -14.81 8.16 7.06
C PHE A 103 -14.92 8.67 5.63
N ALA A 104 -13.77 8.93 4.99
CA ALA A 104 -13.73 9.26 3.57
C ALA A 104 -14.38 8.13 2.75
N SER A 105 -15.37 8.49 1.94
CA SER A 105 -16.09 7.56 1.04
C SER A 105 -15.19 7.00 -0.05
N SER A 106 -14.10 7.71 -0.37
CA SER A 106 -13.14 7.31 -1.40
C SER A 106 -11.72 7.60 -0.96
N GLU A 107 -10.76 6.85 -1.48
CA GLU A 107 -9.33 7.14 -1.39
C GLU A 107 -8.76 7.40 -2.79
N LEU A 108 -7.77 8.28 -2.86
CA LEU A 108 -7.13 8.72 -4.09
C LEU A 108 -5.69 8.22 -4.15
N ALA A 109 -5.28 7.65 -5.29
CA ALA A 109 -3.89 7.41 -5.57
C ALA A 109 -3.42 8.28 -6.73
N TRP A 110 -2.35 9.02 -6.50
CA TRP A 110 -1.62 9.70 -7.58
C TRP A 110 -0.82 8.67 -8.39
N THR A 111 -0.70 8.89 -9.70
CA THR A 111 0.15 8.02 -10.53
C THR A 111 1.05 8.84 -11.46
N SER A 112 2.20 8.25 -11.82
CA SER A 112 3.10 8.78 -12.86
C SER A 112 2.63 8.47 -14.28
N PHE A 113 1.59 7.67 -14.45
CA PHE A 113 1.13 7.23 -15.77
C PHE A 113 0.39 8.34 -16.53
N ASP A 114 0.63 8.43 -17.82
CA ASP A 114 -0.16 9.28 -18.75
C ASP A 114 -1.37 8.49 -19.27
N LYS A 115 -2.34 8.25 -18.39
CA LYS A 115 -3.59 7.53 -18.69
C LYS A 115 -4.79 8.28 -18.12
N SER A 116 -5.99 7.90 -18.51
CA SER A 116 -7.23 8.41 -17.91
C SER A 116 -7.43 7.87 -16.50
N THR A 117 -8.04 8.68 -15.63
CA THR A 117 -8.51 8.29 -14.29
C THR A 117 -9.39 7.05 -14.35
N LYS A 118 -9.20 6.13 -13.41
CA LYS A 118 -10.03 4.92 -13.23
C LYS A 118 -10.50 4.79 -11.78
N THR A 119 -11.66 4.18 -11.60
CA THR A 119 -12.26 3.92 -10.28
C THR A 119 -12.36 2.41 -10.03
N PHE A 120 -11.93 1.99 -8.85
CA PHE A 120 -12.17 0.66 -8.29
C PHE A 120 -13.27 0.74 -7.25
N TYR A 121 -14.18 -0.23 -7.22
CA TYR A 121 -15.36 -0.23 -6.36
C TYR A 121 -15.35 -1.44 -5.44
N GLU A 122 -15.14 -1.24 -4.13
CA GLU A 122 -15.23 -2.32 -3.15
C GLU A 122 -15.49 -1.80 -1.74
N HIS A 123 -16.48 -2.40 -1.04
CA HIS A 123 -16.79 -2.04 0.33
C HIS A 123 -15.78 -2.65 1.32
N PRO A 124 -15.14 -1.86 2.20
CA PRO A 124 -14.10 -2.34 3.12
C PRO A 124 -14.60 -3.36 4.16
N ALA A 125 -15.88 -3.39 4.50
CA ALA A 125 -16.43 -4.34 5.47
C ALA A 125 -16.39 -5.81 5.01
N LYS A 126 -16.16 -6.10 3.73
CA LYS A 126 -15.94 -7.48 3.26
C LYS A 126 -14.75 -8.16 3.94
N TYR A 127 -13.84 -7.37 4.53
CA TYR A 127 -12.59 -7.81 5.13
C TYR A 127 -12.54 -7.55 6.65
N GLY A 128 -13.68 -7.18 7.27
CA GLY A 128 -13.73 -6.54 8.59
C GLY A 128 -13.25 -7.37 9.77
N LYS A 129 -13.33 -8.70 9.76
CA LYS A 129 -12.90 -9.55 10.90
C LYS A 129 -11.43 -9.92 10.88
N ASP A 130 -10.78 -9.83 9.71
CA ASP A 130 -9.39 -10.28 9.51
C ASP A 130 -8.40 -9.13 9.32
N LYS A 131 -8.80 -7.92 9.75
CA LYS A 131 -7.91 -6.75 9.69
C LYS A 131 -6.84 -6.84 10.76
N ILE A 132 -5.58 -6.80 10.32
CA ILE A 132 -4.38 -6.71 11.18
C ILE A 132 -3.76 -5.31 11.18
N HIS A 133 -4.25 -4.40 10.31
CA HIS A 133 -3.75 -3.04 10.18
C HIS A 133 -4.93 -2.06 10.04
N PRO A 134 -4.91 -0.86 10.65
CA PRO A 134 -6.05 0.07 10.63
C PRO A 134 -6.43 0.52 9.22
N THR A 135 -5.45 0.78 8.37
CA THR A 135 -5.66 1.25 7.00
C THR A 135 -5.55 0.12 5.96
N GLN A 136 -5.71 -1.14 6.37
CA GLN A 136 -5.60 -2.30 5.49
C GLN A 136 -6.48 -2.16 4.25
N LYS A 137 -5.84 -2.14 3.08
CA LYS A 137 -6.49 -2.12 1.77
C LYS A 137 -6.83 -3.54 1.28
N PRO A 138 -7.87 -3.70 0.45
CA PRO A 138 -8.25 -4.99 -0.12
C PRO A 138 -7.17 -5.60 -1.01
N VAL A 139 -6.94 -6.91 -0.94
CA VAL A 139 -6.08 -7.64 -1.89
C VAL A 139 -6.55 -7.42 -3.33
N LYS A 140 -7.86 -7.47 -3.57
CA LYS A 140 -8.47 -7.25 -4.88
C LYS A 140 -8.17 -5.88 -5.49
N LEU A 141 -7.99 -4.85 -4.66
CA LEU A 141 -7.57 -3.54 -5.12
C LEU A 141 -6.16 -3.61 -5.72
N TYR A 142 -5.25 -4.29 -5.04
CA TYR A 142 -3.87 -4.46 -5.52
C TYR A 142 -3.80 -5.39 -6.75
N GLU A 143 -4.59 -6.45 -6.79
CA GLU A 143 -4.72 -7.29 -7.99
C GLU A 143 -5.21 -6.48 -9.18
N TRP A 144 -6.22 -5.62 -8.98
CA TRP A 144 -6.72 -4.71 -10.01
C TRP A 144 -5.65 -3.71 -10.48
N LEU A 145 -4.83 -3.17 -9.56
CA LEU A 145 -3.71 -2.29 -9.92
C LEU A 145 -2.68 -3.04 -10.77
N LEU A 146 -2.24 -4.21 -10.35
CA LEU A 146 -1.27 -5.03 -11.08
C LEU A 146 -1.78 -5.39 -12.48
N MET A 147 -3.02 -5.85 -12.62
CA MET A 147 -3.62 -6.20 -13.91
C MET A 147 -3.75 -5.02 -14.89
N ASN A 148 -3.85 -3.77 -14.39
CA ASN A 148 -4.03 -2.58 -15.24
C ASN A 148 -2.73 -1.81 -15.51
N TYR A 149 -1.72 -1.94 -14.65
CA TYR A 149 -0.55 -1.06 -14.63
C TYR A 149 0.79 -1.79 -14.62
N ALA A 150 0.83 -3.09 -14.34
CA ALA A 150 2.02 -3.92 -14.45
C ALA A 150 1.94 -4.85 -15.66
N LYS A 151 3.09 -5.36 -16.09
CA LYS A 151 3.26 -6.37 -17.15
C LYS A 151 3.93 -7.59 -16.56
N GLU A 152 3.76 -8.74 -17.20
CA GLU A 152 4.48 -9.95 -16.82
C GLU A 152 5.99 -9.71 -16.78
N GLY A 153 6.63 -10.13 -15.69
CA GLY A 153 8.06 -9.94 -15.44
C GLY A 153 8.44 -8.61 -14.79
N ASP A 154 7.49 -7.66 -14.60
CA ASP A 154 7.76 -6.41 -13.91
C ASP A 154 8.15 -6.68 -12.44
N LYS A 155 9.16 -5.94 -11.95
CA LYS A 155 9.59 -5.92 -10.55
C LYS A 155 8.81 -4.86 -9.80
N ILE A 156 8.10 -5.27 -8.77
CA ILE A 156 7.24 -4.40 -7.96
C ILE A 156 7.97 -3.96 -6.68
N LEU A 157 7.76 -2.72 -6.27
CA LEU A 157 8.26 -2.14 -5.02
C LEU A 157 7.08 -1.73 -4.14
N ASP A 158 7.17 -2.07 -2.83
CA ASP A 158 6.34 -1.48 -1.77
C ASP A 158 7.23 -1.05 -0.60
N THR A 159 7.13 0.22 -0.21
CA THR A 159 7.94 0.82 0.85
C THR A 159 7.21 0.95 2.19
N HIS A 160 5.94 0.56 2.24
CA HIS A 160 5.07 0.64 3.42
C HIS A 160 4.12 -0.56 3.44
N ARG A 161 4.69 -1.74 3.67
CA ARG A 161 4.05 -3.04 3.54
C ARG A 161 2.74 -3.21 4.33
N GLY A 162 2.71 -2.69 5.56
CA GLY A 162 1.56 -2.78 6.46
C GLY A 162 1.03 -4.21 6.60
N SER A 163 -0.19 -4.41 6.13
CA SER A 163 -0.89 -5.71 6.24
C SER A 163 -0.47 -6.78 5.22
N ALA A 164 0.54 -6.55 4.38
CA ALA A 164 0.96 -7.44 3.30
C ALA A 164 -0.15 -7.77 2.26
N SER A 165 -1.07 -6.82 2.00
CA SER A 165 -2.11 -7.03 0.99
C SER A 165 -1.54 -7.04 -0.43
N LEU A 166 -0.51 -6.22 -0.73
CA LEU A 166 0.18 -6.25 -2.01
C LEU A 166 1.02 -7.52 -2.18
N ASP A 167 1.62 -8.04 -1.11
CA ASP A 167 2.33 -9.33 -1.14
C ASP A 167 1.44 -10.46 -1.65
N ILE A 168 0.21 -10.54 -1.08
CA ILE A 168 -0.77 -11.56 -1.46
C ILE A 168 -1.19 -11.38 -2.92
N ALA A 169 -1.41 -10.15 -3.37
CA ALA A 169 -1.77 -9.86 -4.76
C ALA A 169 -0.63 -10.25 -5.72
N CYS A 170 0.62 -9.91 -5.40
CA CYS A 170 1.80 -10.31 -6.18
C CYS A 170 1.98 -11.83 -6.20
N HIS A 171 1.75 -12.52 -5.07
CA HIS A 171 1.78 -13.97 -5.01
C HIS A 171 0.72 -14.60 -5.94
N ASN A 172 -0.51 -14.09 -5.91
CA ASN A 172 -1.62 -14.62 -6.72
C ASN A 172 -1.39 -14.44 -8.22
N LEU A 173 -0.74 -13.35 -8.61
CA LEU A 173 -0.54 -12.97 -10.00
C LEU A 173 0.88 -13.26 -10.53
N GLY A 174 1.77 -13.81 -9.69
CA GLY A 174 3.11 -14.25 -10.10
C GLY A 174 4.13 -13.12 -10.28
N PHE A 175 3.93 -11.95 -9.63
CA PHE A 175 4.89 -10.85 -9.69
C PHE A 175 6.02 -10.99 -8.66
N ASP A 176 7.20 -10.51 -9.02
CA ASP A 176 8.30 -10.30 -8.09
C ASP A 176 8.09 -9.01 -7.31
N LEU A 177 8.19 -9.09 -5.97
CA LEU A 177 7.99 -7.96 -5.08
C LEU A 177 9.16 -7.82 -4.11
N VAL A 178 9.65 -6.59 -3.96
CA VAL A 178 10.48 -6.18 -2.82
C VAL A 178 9.65 -5.23 -1.96
N THR A 179 9.61 -5.52 -0.67
CA THR A 179 8.81 -4.72 0.27
C THR A 179 9.51 -4.57 1.62
N CYS A 180 9.26 -3.47 2.33
CA CYS A 180 9.73 -3.28 3.69
C CYS A 180 8.64 -2.77 4.63
N GLU A 181 8.82 -3.05 5.92
CA GLU A 181 7.99 -2.58 7.01
C GLU A 181 8.90 -2.17 8.17
N LEU A 182 8.72 -0.95 8.66
CA LEU A 182 9.51 -0.43 9.78
C LEU A 182 9.07 -1.02 11.12
N ASP A 183 7.76 -1.16 11.30
CA ASP A 183 7.17 -1.72 12.51
C ASP A 183 7.31 -3.25 12.54
N THR A 184 8.03 -3.76 13.55
CA THR A 184 8.31 -5.19 13.69
C THR A 184 7.05 -6.02 13.91
N ASP A 185 6.05 -5.49 14.60
CA ASP A 185 4.81 -6.20 14.85
C ASP A 185 4.00 -6.34 13.56
N TYR A 186 3.83 -5.25 12.79
CA TYR A 186 3.17 -5.31 11.47
C TYR A 186 3.96 -6.18 10.49
N PHE A 187 5.29 -6.14 10.52
CA PHE A 187 6.11 -7.03 9.71
C PHE A 187 5.83 -8.51 10.00
N ASN A 188 5.79 -8.89 11.29
CA ASN A 188 5.52 -10.26 11.71
C ASN A 188 4.09 -10.71 11.38
N ASP A 189 3.10 -9.85 11.62
CA ASP A 189 1.70 -10.13 11.32
C ASP A 189 1.47 -10.25 9.80
N GLY A 190 2.14 -9.42 8.99
CA GLY A 190 2.13 -9.52 7.52
C GLY A 190 2.73 -10.84 7.03
N ASN A 191 3.86 -11.28 7.59
CA ASN A 191 4.47 -12.58 7.27
C ASN A 191 3.55 -13.75 7.61
N LYS A 192 2.90 -13.70 8.76
CA LYS A 192 1.93 -14.72 9.17
C LYS A 192 0.74 -14.77 8.21
N ARG A 193 0.20 -13.61 7.83
CA ARG A 193 -0.93 -13.50 6.90
C ARG A 193 -0.59 -14.06 5.52
N LEU A 194 0.57 -13.67 4.96
CA LEU A 194 1.04 -14.19 3.67
C LEU A 194 1.22 -15.72 3.71
N LYS A 195 1.86 -16.25 4.75
CA LYS A 195 2.06 -17.69 4.92
C LYS A 195 0.73 -18.46 5.03
N GLN A 196 -0.23 -17.92 5.78
CA GLN A 196 -1.58 -18.52 5.88
C GLN A 196 -2.26 -18.56 4.51
N HIS A 197 -2.20 -17.49 3.73
CA HIS A 197 -2.76 -17.44 2.38
C HIS A 197 -2.10 -18.48 1.45
N GLN A 198 -0.77 -18.56 1.44
CA GLN A 198 -0.02 -19.54 0.65
C GLN A 198 -0.35 -20.98 0.99
N ASN A 199 -0.66 -21.27 2.26
CA ASN A 199 -1.04 -22.61 2.70
C ASN A 199 -2.47 -22.99 2.27
N GLN A 200 -3.40 -22.03 2.19
CA GLN A 200 -4.79 -22.28 1.73
C GLN A 200 -4.84 -22.70 0.27
N LEU A 201 -4.01 -22.13 -0.59
CA LEU A 201 -3.96 -22.43 -2.03
C LEU A 201 -3.41 -23.84 -2.34
N LYS A 202 -2.78 -24.52 -1.38
CA LYS A 202 -2.24 -25.89 -1.57
C LYS A 202 -3.27 -26.99 -1.35
N MET A 203 -4.51 -26.65 -1.05
CA MET A 203 -5.57 -27.64 -0.79
C MET A 203 -6.49 -27.89 -2.00
N PHE A 204 -6.16 -27.33 -3.17
CA PHE A 204 -6.90 -27.53 -4.44
C PHE A 204 -5.98 -28.01 -5.55
#